data_6d83155202fb03a8b01f1dfeda135846
#
_entry.id   6d83155202fb03a8b01f1dfeda135846
#
_cell.length_a   1.000
_cell.length_b   1.000
_cell.length_c   1.000
_cell.angle_alpha   90.00
_cell.angle_beta   90.00
_cell.angle_gamma   90.00
#
_symmetry.space_group_name_H-M   'P 1'
#
loop_
_entity.id
_entity.type
_entity.pdbx_description
1 polymer ?
#
loop_
_entity_poly.entity_id
_entity_poly.type
_entity_poly.pdbx_seq_one_letter_code
_entity_poly.pdbx_strand_id
1 'polypeptide(L)'
;MIKLVFVLVATFFISSTDKIPVVDLEYIRTNYDEAVSNETLCKSMIDELSKNTSNTTYLGYLGAFQTIWAKYTSNPISKLSTFSKGKKNIEKAIKSEPENVELRFIRLSIQKNCPSFLGYNSHIDTDKLFIKNNLNKVSSAALKQMCLKII
;
A
#
# COMPACT_ATOMS: atom_id res chain seq x y z
N MET A 1 -32.14 -59.91 -24.86
CA MET A 1 -32.55 -58.63 -24.26
C MET A 1 -31.32 -58.04 -23.59
N ILE A 2 -30.68 -57.07 -24.24
CA ILE A 2 -29.44 -56.40 -23.75
C ILE A 2 -29.91 -55.17 -22.95
N LYS A 3 -29.67 -55.15 -21.63
CA LYS A 3 -29.94 -53.98 -20.78
C LYS A 3 -28.75 -53.00 -20.90
N LEU A 4 -29.00 -51.87 -21.56
CA LEU A 4 -28.08 -50.78 -21.65
C LEU A 4 -28.09 -50.01 -20.30
N VAL A 5 -26.99 -50.09 -19.54
CA VAL A 5 -26.78 -49.30 -18.31
C VAL A 5 -26.12 -47.99 -18.71
N PHE A 6 -26.86 -46.88 -18.68
CA PHE A 6 -26.34 -45.54 -18.79
C PHE A 6 -25.64 -45.16 -17.47
N VAL A 7 -24.32 -45.11 -17.49
CA VAL A 7 -23.53 -44.53 -16.41
C VAL A 7 -23.46 -43.02 -16.61
N LEU A 8 -24.19 -42.27 -15.82
CA LEU A 8 -24.16 -40.79 -15.83
C LEU A 8 -22.93 -40.34 -15.05
N VAL A 9 -21.86 -39.97 -15.76
CA VAL A 9 -20.68 -39.36 -15.16
C VAL A 9 -20.99 -37.89 -14.88
N ALA A 10 -21.34 -37.58 -13.65
CA ALA A 10 -21.46 -36.21 -13.18
C ALA A 10 -20.05 -35.61 -13.00
N THR A 11 -19.58 -34.82 -13.96
CA THR A 11 -18.37 -34.00 -13.81
C THR A 11 -18.65 -32.87 -12.85
N PHE A 12 -18.17 -33.01 -11.61
CA PHE A 12 -18.11 -31.92 -10.65
C PHE A 12 -17.06 -30.90 -11.11
N PHE A 13 -17.49 -29.80 -11.72
CA PHE A 13 -16.67 -28.64 -11.88
C PHE A 13 -16.48 -28.00 -10.49
N ILE A 14 -15.32 -28.24 -9.88
CA ILE A 14 -14.89 -27.50 -8.71
C ILE A 14 -14.45 -26.14 -9.25
N SER A 15 -15.35 -25.17 -9.20
CA SER A 15 -14.98 -23.77 -9.38
C SER A 15 -14.14 -23.38 -8.18
N SER A 16 -12.82 -23.34 -8.34
CA SER A 16 -11.94 -22.66 -7.40
C SER A 16 -12.31 -21.18 -7.44
N THR A 17 -13.12 -20.74 -6.48
CA THR A 17 -13.25 -19.31 -6.21
C THR A 17 -11.91 -18.89 -5.63
N ASP A 18 -11.03 -18.34 -6.44
CA ASP A 18 -9.88 -17.59 -5.97
C ASP A 18 -10.43 -16.46 -5.10
N LYS A 19 -10.45 -16.67 -3.78
CA LYS A 19 -10.76 -15.63 -2.83
C LYS A 19 -9.67 -14.57 -3.00
N ILE A 20 -10.05 -13.44 -3.58
CA ILE A 20 -9.21 -12.25 -3.58
C ILE A 20 -8.82 -12.03 -2.12
N PRO A 21 -7.53 -12.05 -1.77
CA PRO A 21 -7.10 -11.89 -0.38
C PRO A 21 -7.68 -10.58 0.16
N VAL A 22 -8.32 -10.64 1.32
CA VAL A 22 -8.77 -9.43 2.01
C VAL A 22 -7.52 -8.58 2.25
N VAL A 23 -7.48 -7.40 1.65
CA VAL A 23 -6.36 -6.48 1.80
C VAL A 23 -6.44 -5.88 3.20
N ASP A 24 -5.78 -6.53 4.15
CA ASP A 24 -5.57 -6.02 5.50
C ASP A 24 -4.20 -5.34 5.64
N LEU A 25 -3.92 -4.77 6.81
CA LEU A 25 -2.65 -4.06 7.04
C LEU A 25 -1.42 -4.98 6.93
N GLU A 26 -1.51 -6.24 7.34
CA GLU A 26 -0.37 -7.17 7.24
C GLU A 26 -0.10 -7.55 5.79
N TYR A 27 -1.14 -7.74 4.98
CA TYR A 27 -1.00 -7.94 3.55
C TYR A 27 -0.34 -6.72 2.87
N ILE A 28 -0.77 -5.49 3.21
CA ILE A 28 -0.17 -4.26 2.68
C ILE A 28 1.30 -4.16 3.06
N ARG A 29 1.63 -4.38 4.33
CA ARG A 29 3.00 -4.30 4.87
C ARG A 29 3.94 -5.28 4.20
N THR A 30 3.51 -6.54 4.09
CA THR A 30 4.34 -7.61 3.49
C THR A 30 4.56 -7.43 1.99
N ASN A 31 3.64 -6.79 1.29
CA ASN A 31 3.71 -6.56 -0.15
C ASN A 31 4.12 -5.13 -0.54
N TYR A 32 4.46 -4.26 0.42
CA TYR A 32 4.76 -2.86 0.16
C TYR A 32 5.94 -2.67 -0.80
N ASP A 33 7.06 -3.33 -0.52
CA ASP A 33 8.27 -3.22 -1.34
C ASP A 33 8.02 -3.77 -2.77
N GLU A 34 7.27 -4.85 -2.91
CA GLU A 34 6.89 -5.40 -4.22
C GLU A 34 5.98 -4.44 -4.98
N ALA A 35 4.97 -3.87 -4.35
CA ALA A 35 4.05 -2.94 -4.98
C ALA A 35 4.72 -1.64 -5.47
N VAL A 36 5.88 -1.27 -4.91
CA VAL A 36 6.70 -0.15 -5.42
C VAL A 36 7.20 -0.40 -6.85
N SER A 37 7.50 -1.65 -7.20
CA SER A 37 8.07 -2.02 -8.50
C SER A 37 7.09 -2.77 -9.41
N ASN A 38 5.96 -3.26 -8.89
CA ASN A 38 4.95 -4.01 -9.61
C ASN A 38 3.72 -3.14 -9.89
N GLU A 39 3.55 -2.72 -11.15
CA GLU A 39 2.46 -1.84 -11.58
C GLU A 39 1.08 -2.41 -11.26
N THR A 40 0.86 -3.69 -11.57
CA THR A 40 -0.43 -4.37 -11.34
C THR A 40 -0.78 -4.42 -9.87
N LEU A 41 0.19 -4.77 -9.02
CA LEU A 41 -0.01 -4.82 -7.57
C LEU A 41 -0.24 -3.43 -7.00
N CYS A 42 0.53 -2.42 -7.42
CA CYS A 42 0.33 -1.02 -7.01
C CYS A 42 -1.09 -0.54 -7.35
N LYS A 43 -1.58 -0.85 -8.55
CA LYS A 43 -2.94 -0.49 -8.98
C LYS A 43 -4.00 -1.18 -8.14
N SER A 44 -3.83 -2.47 -7.88
CA SER A 44 -4.73 -3.26 -7.03
C SER A 44 -4.81 -2.68 -5.60
N MET A 45 -3.66 -2.31 -5.02
CA MET A 45 -3.62 -1.65 -3.70
C MET A 45 -4.40 -0.32 -3.69
N ILE A 46 -4.25 0.51 -4.73
CA ILE A 46 -5.00 1.76 -4.85
C ILE A 46 -6.51 1.49 -4.90
N ASP A 47 -6.94 0.52 -5.72
CA ASP A 47 -8.34 0.21 -5.90
C ASP A 47 -8.99 -0.31 -4.61
N GLU A 48 -8.30 -1.17 -3.86
CA GLU A 48 -8.80 -1.69 -2.58
C GLU A 48 -8.80 -0.62 -1.48
N LEU A 49 -7.71 0.12 -1.31
CA LEU A 49 -7.59 1.15 -0.27
C LEU A 49 -8.56 2.32 -0.49
N SER A 50 -8.91 2.61 -1.74
CA SER A 50 -9.88 3.66 -2.08
C SER A 50 -11.29 3.38 -1.52
N LYS A 51 -11.61 2.13 -1.19
CA LYS A 51 -12.91 1.72 -0.64
C LYS A 51 -13.03 2.02 0.86
N ASN A 52 -11.92 2.22 1.57
CA ASN A 52 -11.90 2.41 3.03
C ASN A 52 -11.00 3.57 3.48
N THR A 53 -11.29 4.76 2.99
CA THR A 53 -10.51 5.98 3.33
C THR A 53 -10.84 6.58 4.69
N SER A 54 -11.81 6.03 5.43
CA SER A 54 -12.11 6.40 6.80
C SER A 54 -11.06 5.88 7.79
N ASN A 55 -10.37 4.79 7.46
CA ASN A 55 -9.24 4.33 8.24
C ASN A 55 -8.00 5.16 7.89
N THR A 56 -7.41 5.79 8.89
CA THR A 56 -6.31 6.74 8.73
C THR A 56 -5.04 6.07 8.16
N THR A 57 -4.72 4.86 8.60
CA THR A 57 -3.55 4.12 8.09
C THR A 57 -3.76 3.70 6.64
N TYR A 58 -4.97 3.25 6.27
CA TYR A 58 -5.29 2.95 4.87
C TYR A 58 -5.22 4.20 3.98
N LEU A 59 -5.66 5.35 4.49
CA LEU A 59 -5.52 6.63 3.77
C LEU A 59 -4.04 6.98 3.53
N GLY A 60 -3.18 6.74 4.52
CA GLY A 60 -1.73 6.91 4.40
C GLY A 60 -1.14 6.03 3.30
N TYR A 61 -1.44 4.73 3.31
CA TYR A 61 -0.99 3.80 2.26
C TYR A 61 -1.58 4.12 0.89
N LEU A 62 -2.85 4.49 0.81
CA LEU A 62 -3.45 4.97 -0.44
C LEU A 62 -2.64 6.14 -1.00
N GLY A 63 -2.28 7.09 -0.14
CA GLY A 63 -1.44 8.22 -0.51
C GLY A 63 -0.07 7.77 -1.04
N ALA A 64 0.59 6.83 -0.38
CA ALA A 64 1.87 6.27 -0.82
C ALA A 64 1.76 5.63 -2.21
N PHE A 65 0.81 4.72 -2.41
CA PHE A 65 0.64 4.07 -3.71
C PHE A 65 0.22 5.04 -4.82
N GLN A 66 -0.54 6.09 -4.52
CA GLN A 66 -0.83 7.15 -5.48
C GLN A 66 0.42 7.95 -5.87
N THR A 67 1.32 8.26 -4.93
CA THR A 67 2.61 8.91 -5.27
C THR A 67 3.49 8.00 -6.11
N ILE A 68 3.53 6.70 -5.81
CA ILE A 68 4.25 5.69 -6.59
C ILE A 68 3.63 5.54 -7.99
N TRP A 69 2.30 5.52 -8.08
CA TRP A 69 1.56 5.39 -9.34
C TRP A 69 1.87 6.51 -10.34
N ALA A 70 2.27 7.69 -9.86
CA ALA A 70 2.66 8.79 -10.72
C ALA A 70 3.73 8.41 -11.76
N LYS A 71 4.64 7.48 -11.46
CA LYS A 71 5.67 7.02 -12.41
C LYS A 71 5.09 6.29 -13.63
N TYR A 72 3.93 5.64 -13.48
CA TYR A 72 3.26 4.87 -14.54
C TYR A 72 2.34 5.71 -15.43
N THR A 73 2.07 6.96 -15.06
CA THR A 73 1.31 7.88 -15.91
C THR A 73 2.22 8.47 -16.98
N SER A 74 1.75 8.55 -18.24
CA SER A 74 2.54 9.02 -19.38
C SER A 74 2.61 10.55 -19.48
N ASN A 75 1.54 11.26 -19.09
CA ASN A 75 1.46 12.72 -19.22
C ASN A 75 2.09 13.42 -17.98
N PRO A 76 3.02 14.39 -18.18
CA PRO A 76 3.67 15.10 -17.08
C PRO A 76 2.71 15.81 -16.11
N ILE A 77 1.63 16.40 -16.62
CA ILE A 77 0.60 17.07 -15.79
C ILE A 77 -0.11 16.03 -14.92
N SER A 78 -0.48 14.89 -15.50
CA SER A 78 -1.10 13.78 -14.77
C SER A 78 -0.16 13.20 -13.72
N LYS A 79 1.15 13.09 -14.00
CA LYS A 79 2.16 12.70 -13.01
C LYS A 79 2.15 13.60 -11.79
N LEU A 80 2.23 14.91 -12.01
CA LEU A 80 2.23 15.90 -10.92
C LEU A 80 0.92 15.90 -10.14
N SER A 81 -0.22 15.80 -10.83
CA SER A 81 -1.54 15.74 -10.21
C SER A 81 -1.69 14.49 -9.33
N THR A 82 -1.28 13.33 -9.85
CA THR A 82 -1.36 12.04 -9.13
C THR A 82 -0.45 12.05 -7.91
N PHE A 83 0.79 12.53 -8.05
CA PHE A 83 1.72 12.70 -6.93
C PHE A 83 1.14 13.65 -5.87
N SER A 84 0.62 14.81 -6.29
CA SER A 84 0.03 15.79 -5.38
C SER A 84 -1.16 15.23 -4.59
N LYS A 85 -2.01 14.43 -5.25
CA LYS A 85 -3.13 13.74 -4.59
C LYS A 85 -2.64 12.77 -3.51
N GLY A 86 -1.64 11.94 -3.83
CA GLY A 86 -1.04 11.01 -2.89
C GLY A 86 -0.41 11.72 -1.70
N LYS A 87 0.41 12.76 -1.94
CA LYS A 87 0.99 13.61 -0.90
C LYS A 87 -0.08 14.17 0.04
N LYS A 88 -1.18 14.71 -0.49
CA LYS A 88 -2.30 15.24 0.32
C LYS A 88 -2.91 14.19 1.24
N ASN A 89 -3.07 12.95 0.76
CA ASN A 89 -3.60 11.85 1.57
C ASN A 89 -2.65 11.46 2.70
N ILE A 90 -1.33 11.38 2.43
CA ILE A 90 -0.32 11.11 3.46
C ILE A 90 -0.35 12.19 4.55
N GLU A 91 -0.30 13.47 4.16
CA GLU A 91 -0.27 14.57 5.13
C GLU A 91 -1.60 14.67 5.91
N LYS A 92 -2.75 14.39 5.27
CA LYS A 92 -4.05 14.32 5.95
C LYS A 92 -4.06 13.21 7.00
N ALA A 93 -3.55 12.03 6.67
CA ALA A 93 -3.48 10.91 7.60
C ALA A 93 -2.59 11.26 8.81
N ILE A 94 -1.39 11.79 8.59
CA ILE A 94 -0.47 12.21 9.66
C ILE A 94 -1.10 13.30 10.54
N LYS A 95 -1.81 14.25 9.93
CA LYS A 95 -2.51 15.30 10.71
C LYS A 95 -3.58 14.71 11.63
N SER A 96 -4.26 13.66 11.21
CA SER A 96 -5.28 12.99 12.02
C SER A 96 -4.68 12.15 13.15
N GLU A 97 -3.53 11.51 12.91
CA GLU A 97 -2.84 10.65 13.88
C GLU A 97 -1.33 10.96 13.90
N PRO A 98 -0.92 12.09 14.49
CA PRO A 98 0.47 12.57 14.43
C PRO A 98 1.48 11.65 15.14
N GLU A 99 1.02 10.85 16.11
CA GLU A 99 1.84 9.91 16.88
C GLU A 99 1.89 8.49 16.27
N ASN A 100 1.26 8.27 15.13
CA ASN A 100 1.25 6.98 14.45
C ASN A 100 2.59 6.74 13.73
N VAL A 101 3.37 5.77 14.24
CA VAL A 101 4.71 5.43 13.70
C VAL A 101 4.63 4.97 12.25
N GLU A 102 3.59 4.24 11.89
CA GLU A 102 3.41 3.71 10.54
C GLU A 102 3.18 4.82 9.51
N LEU A 103 2.42 5.85 9.86
CA LEU A 103 2.22 7.02 8.99
C LEU A 103 3.51 7.82 8.79
N ARG A 104 4.35 7.93 9.83
CA ARG A 104 5.68 8.52 9.72
C ARG A 104 6.60 7.69 8.83
N PHE A 105 6.54 6.36 8.94
CA PHE A 105 7.24 5.45 8.04
C PHE A 105 6.79 5.67 6.58
N ILE A 106 5.49 5.71 6.33
CA ILE A 106 4.94 5.94 4.99
C ILE A 106 5.47 7.23 4.38
N ARG A 107 5.42 8.36 5.12
CA ARG A 107 5.95 9.63 4.62
C ARG A 107 7.45 9.57 4.37
N LEU A 108 8.20 9.02 5.31
CA LEU A 108 9.65 8.88 5.17
C LEU A 108 10.01 8.06 3.94
N SER A 109 9.31 6.95 3.68
CA SER A 109 9.58 6.09 2.52
C SER A 109 9.37 6.83 1.20
N ILE A 110 8.33 7.64 1.10
CA ILE A 110 8.08 8.45 -0.11
C ILE A 110 9.09 9.59 -0.22
N GLN A 111 9.36 10.31 0.87
CA GLN A 111 10.28 11.47 0.84
C GLN A 111 11.72 11.08 0.49
N LYS A 112 12.19 9.92 0.93
CA LYS A 112 13.54 9.41 0.59
C LYS A 112 13.68 9.00 -0.88
N ASN A 113 12.59 8.64 -1.53
CA ASN A 113 12.60 8.07 -2.88
C ASN A 113 12.00 8.99 -3.96
N CYS A 114 11.37 10.11 -3.58
CA CYS A 114 10.82 11.04 -4.57
C CYS A 114 11.92 11.95 -5.15
N PRO A 115 11.79 12.36 -6.43
CA PRO A 115 12.70 13.32 -7.04
C PRO A 115 12.74 14.65 -6.27
N SER A 116 13.94 15.20 -6.08
CA SER A 116 14.16 16.42 -5.28
C SER A 116 13.41 17.64 -5.81
N PHE A 117 13.20 17.74 -7.12
CA PHE A 117 12.45 18.85 -7.73
C PHE A 117 10.97 18.91 -7.31
N LEU A 118 10.42 17.82 -6.75
CA LEU A 118 9.06 17.81 -6.21
C LEU A 118 8.94 18.51 -4.85
N GLY A 119 10.07 18.86 -4.22
CA GLY A 119 10.12 19.60 -2.95
C GLY A 119 9.41 18.88 -1.79
N TYR A 120 9.38 17.54 -1.81
CA TYR A 120 8.74 16.74 -0.77
C TYR A 120 9.78 15.97 0.05
N ASN A 121 10.62 16.69 0.81
CA ASN A 121 11.72 16.12 1.56
C ASN A 121 11.94 16.77 2.96
N SER A 122 11.02 17.64 3.39
CA SER A 122 11.22 18.49 4.58
C SER A 122 11.14 17.76 5.93
N HIS A 123 10.66 16.51 5.97
CA HIS A 123 10.45 15.79 7.22
C HIS A 123 11.32 14.53 7.36
N ILE A 124 12.29 14.31 6.49
CA ILE A 124 13.12 13.10 6.48
C ILE A 124 13.79 12.87 7.84
N ASP A 125 14.50 13.85 8.36
CA ASP A 125 15.22 13.69 9.63
C ASP A 125 14.29 13.61 10.85
N THR A 126 13.21 14.40 10.84
CA THR A 126 12.20 14.39 11.91
C THR A 126 11.47 13.05 11.97
N ASP A 127 11.04 12.51 10.83
CA ASP A 127 10.34 11.22 10.80
C ASP A 127 11.28 10.07 11.14
N LYS A 128 12.52 10.11 10.65
CA LYS A 128 13.54 9.13 11.00
C LYS A 128 13.79 9.07 12.50
N LEU A 129 13.97 10.23 13.14
CA LEU A 129 14.16 10.32 14.59
C LEU A 129 12.93 9.86 15.36
N PHE A 130 11.74 10.27 14.91
CA PHE A 130 10.47 9.85 15.52
C PHE A 130 10.28 8.33 15.48
N ILE A 131 10.50 7.69 14.32
CA ILE A 131 10.40 6.25 14.16
C ILE A 131 11.40 5.55 15.08
N LYS A 132 12.66 6.00 15.10
CA LYS A 132 13.71 5.43 15.94
C LYS A 132 13.33 5.43 17.43
N ASN A 133 12.79 6.55 17.90
CA ASN A 133 12.42 6.72 19.32
C ASN A 133 11.15 5.96 19.72
N ASN A 134 10.30 5.58 18.75
CA ASN A 134 9.02 4.91 19.01
C ASN A 134 8.95 3.49 18.46
N LEU A 135 10.06 2.92 17.99
CA LEU A 135 10.11 1.59 17.38
C LEU A 135 9.65 0.47 18.31
N ASN A 136 9.83 0.66 19.62
CA ASN A 136 9.37 -0.27 20.66
C ASN A 136 7.84 -0.34 20.79
N LYS A 137 7.12 0.65 20.30
CA LYS A 137 5.64 0.69 20.27
C LYS A 137 5.05 -0.05 19.08
N VAL A 138 5.88 -0.47 18.11
CA VAL A 138 5.44 -1.17 16.91
C VAL A 138 5.27 -2.65 17.23
N SER A 139 4.05 -3.14 17.21
CA SER A 139 3.70 -4.55 17.48
C SER A 139 3.82 -5.45 16.25
N SER A 140 3.52 -4.95 15.05
CA SER A 140 3.64 -5.72 13.80
C SER A 140 5.10 -6.00 13.47
N ALA A 141 5.44 -7.27 13.29
CA ALA A 141 6.80 -7.68 12.89
C ALA A 141 7.15 -7.17 11.49
N ALA A 142 6.19 -7.20 10.55
CA ALA A 142 6.38 -6.69 9.20
C ALA A 142 6.69 -5.19 9.23
N LEU A 143 5.86 -4.38 9.91
CA LEU A 143 6.10 -2.95 10.03
C LEU A 143 7.44 -2.64 10.71
N LYS A 144 7.80 -3.41 11.75
CA LYS A 144 9.08 -3.22 12.44
C LYS A 144 10.26 -3.44 11.50
N GLN A 145 10.20 -4.47 10.66
CA GLN A 145 11.23 -4.74 9.64
C GLN A 145 11.30 -3.61 8.60
N MET A 146 10.15 -3.13 8.12
CA MET A 146 10.10 -1.99 7.19
C MET A 146 10.73 -0.74 7.79
N CYS A 147 10.42 -0.42 9.06
CA CYS A 147 11.02 0.70 9.77
C CYS A 147 12.54 0.54 9.92
N LEU A 148 13.03 -0.63 10.30
CA LEU A 148 14.47 -0.89 10.48
C LEU A 148 15.27 -0.75 9.19
N LYS A 149 14.67 -1.08 8.04
CA LYS A 149 15.32 -0.90 6.73
C LYS A 149 15.51 0.56 6.31
N ILE A 150 14.69 1.48 6.83
CA ILE A 150 14.65 2.85 6.34
C ILE A 150 15.33 3.87 7.26
N ILE A 151 15.52 3.57 8.55
CA ILE A 151 16.13 4.47 9.55
C ILE A 151 17.68 4.44 9.62
#